data_9548a5c64a78ed0cac9d023afb2958fd
#
_entry.id   9548a5c64a78ed0cac9d023afb2958fd
#
_cell.length_a   1.000
_cell.length_b   1.000
_cell.length_c   1.000
_cell.angle_alpha   90.00
_cell.angle_beta   90.00
_cell.angle_gamma   90.00
#
_symmetry.space_group_name_H-M   'P 1'
#
loop_
_entity.id
_entity.type
_entity.pdbx_description
1 polymer ?
#
loop_
_entity_poly.entity_id
_entity_poly.type
_entity_poly.pdbx_seq_one_letter_code
_entity_poly.pdbx_strand_id
1 'polypeptide(L)'
;RTTKDKSTMYVHNHGMLANDAMKTWQFGALWWIFFINITCGIGLLSLASPMAQETIGMTPAAAASLVGIIGIFNGGGRIAWSTISDYFGRAQTYILFFIIQIIAFYVLAETNNALTFQVLILLIITCYGGGFACMPAYLADLYGIRQLSTIHGRILTAWGLAGIVGPMLVSYFHEAGYGYTTALVCFALLFVLNTIIAIILKIYGKR
;
A
#
# COMPACT_ATOMS: atom_id res chain seq x y z
N ARG A 1 28.89 -16.63 -26.53
CA ARG A 1 27.81 -15.72 -26.03
C ARG A 1 26.76 -15.64 -27.13
N THR A 2 25.60 -16.23 -26.88
CA THR A 2 24.51 -16.37 -27.86
C THR A 2 23.79 -15.05 -28.07
N THR A 3 23.12 -14.86 -29.21
CA THR A 3 22.32 -13.69 -29.58
C THR A 3 21.23 -13.39 -28.53
N LYS A 4 20.75 -14.41 -27.81
CA LYS A 4 19.77 -14.28 -26.71
C LYS A 4 20.36 -13.58 -25.49
N ASP A 5 21.64 -13.78 -25.20
CA ASP A 5 22.36 -13.14 -24.09
C ASP A 5 22.57 -11.62 -24.35
N LYS A 6 22.81 -11.25 -25.62
CA LYS A 6 22.95 -9.85 -26.02
C LYS A 6 21.60 -9.10 -25.98
N SER A 7 20.49 -9.76 -26.35
CA SER A 7 19.16 -9.14 -26.33
C SER A 7 18.67 -8.89 -24.90
N THR A 8 18.89 -9.83 -23.98
CA THR A 8 18.57 -9.66 -22.55
C THR A 8 19.43 -8.57 -21.91
N MET A 9 20.72 -8.50 -22.25
CA MET A 9 21.62 -7.47 -21.74
C MET A 9 21.30 -6.08 -22.33
N TYR A 10 20.79 -6.03 -23.58
CA TYR A 10 20.37 -4.79 -24.24
C TYR A 10 19.07 -4.23 -23.64
N VAL A 11 18.12 -5.09 -23.28
CA VAL A 11 16.87 -4.72 -22.58
C VAL A 11 17.18 -4.21 -21.15
N HIS A 12 18.13 -4.84 -20.45
CA HIS A 12 18.57 -4.36 -19.12
C HIS A 12 19.23 -2.98 -19.15
N ASN A 13 19.99 -2.65 -20.20
CA ASN A 13 20.68 -1.37 -20.29
C ASN A 13 19.80 -0.23 -20.82
N HIS A 14 18.71 -0.49 -21.54
CA HIS A 14 17.90 0.55 -22.19
C HIS A 14 16.51 0.72 -21.59
N GLY A 15 16.03 -0.20 -20.78
CA GLY A 15 14.71 -0.20 -20.17
C GLY A 15 13.55 -0.34 -21.18
N MET A 16 12.39 -0.72 -20.68
CA MET A 16 11.17 -0.90 -21.47
C MET A 16 10.49 0.44 -21.77
N LEU A 17 9.82 0.54 -22.94
CA LEU A 17 8.96 1.69 -23.24
C LEU A 17 7.71 1.66 -22.35
N ALA A 18 7.24 2.84 -21.92
CA ALA A 18 6.10 2.93 -21.02
C ALA A 18 4.81 2.32 -21.60
N ASN A 19 4.62 2.40 -22.93
CA ASN A 19 3.47 1.79 -23.59
C ASN A 19 3.53 0.26 -23.57
N ASP A 20 4.72 -0.31 -23.62
CA ASP A 20 4.89 -1.77 -23.57
C ASP A 20 4.83 -2.27 -22.13
N ALA A 21 5.37 -1.53 -21.17
CA ALA A 21 5.25 -1.84 -19.76
C ALA A 21 3.77 -1.97 -19.33
N MET A 22 2.90 -1.06 -19.78
CA MET A 22 1.46 -1.10 -19.46
C MET A 22 0.73 -2.33 -19.99
N LYS A 23 1.23 -2.97 -21.04
CA LYS A 23 0.63 -4.18 -21.60
C LYS A 23 1.01 -5.45 -20.85
N THR A 24 1.94 -5.35 -19.90
CA THR A 24 2.39 -6.48 -19.10
C THR A 24 1.40 -6.74 -17.95
N TRP A 25 1.22 -8.03 -17.62
CA TRP A 25 0.39 -8.40 -16.48
C TRP A 25 0.99 -7.91 -15.15
N GLN A 26 2.32 -7.78 -15.08
CA GLN A 26 3.03 -7.25 -13.92
C GLN A 26 2.63 -5.80 -13.61
N PHE A 27 2.45 -4.98 -14.66
CA PHE A 27 1.98 -3.60 -14.48
C PHE A 27 0.58 -3.58 -13.88
N GLY A 28 -0.35 -4.38 -14.42
CA GLY A 28 -1.70 -4.48 -13.89
C GLY A 28 -1.74 -4.99 -12.45
N ALA A 29 -0.90 -5.98 -12.12
CA ALA A 29 -0.78 -6.51 -10.77
C ALA A 29 -0.19 -5.46 -9.80
N LEU A 30 0.86 -4.72 -10.18
CA LEU A 30 1.43 -3.63 -9.37
C LEU A 30 0.43 -2.48 -9.18
N TRP A 31 -0.29 -2.12 -10.24
CA TRP A 31 -1.35 -1.11 -10.16
C TRP A 31 -2.42 -1.52 -9.15
N TRP A 32 -2.85 -2.78 -9.18
CA TRP A 32 -3.86 -3.31 -8.27
C TRP A 32 -3.40 -3.34 -6.81
N ILE A 33 -2.22 -3.91 -6.53
CA ILE A 33 -1.72 -3.96 -5.14
C ILE A 33 -1.47 -2.56 -4.58
N PHE A 34 -1.07 -1.63 -5.42
CA PHE A 34 -0.88 -0.23 -5.05
C PHE A 34 -2.23 0.45 -4.80
N PHE A 35 -3.22 0.24 -5.68
CA PHE A 35 -4.58 0.74 -5.53
C PHE A 35 -5.21 0.32 -4.21
N ILE A 36 -5.18 -0.97 -3.88
CA ILE A 36 -5.76 -1.48 -2.62
C ILE A 36 -4.99 -0.94 -1.41
N ASN A 37 -3.66 -0.94 -1.45
CA ASN A 37 -2.86 -0.41 -0.34
C ASN A 37 -3.23 1.05 -0.02
N ILE A 38 -3.41 1.85 -1.05
CA ILE A 38 -3.76 3.26 -0.90
C ILE A 38 -5.23 3.44 -0.50
N THR A 39 -6.14 2.69 -1.10
CA THR A 39 -7.57 2.72 -0.79
C THR A 39 -7.81 2.47 0.70
N CYS A 40 -7.22 1.39 1.24
CA CYS A 40 -7.34 1.06 2.66
C CYS A 40 -6.64 2.11 3.55
N GLY A 41 -5.48 2.62 3.14
CA GLY A 41 -4.76 3.65 3.89
C GLY A 41 -5.51 4.98 3.95
N ILE A 42 -6.04 5.48 2.82
CA ILE A 42 -6.85 6.71 2.78
C ILE A 42 -8.18 6.50 3.52
N GLY A 43 -8.81 5.34 3.36
CA GLY A 43 -10.01 4.97 4.11
C GLY A 43 -9.75 5.03 5.61
N LEU A 44 -8.67 4.42 6.10
CA LEU A 44 -8.30 4.50 7.52
C LEU A 44 -8.02 5.94 7.97
N LEU A 45 -7.32 6.74 7.17
CA LEU A 45 -7.04 8.14 7.48
C LEU A 45 -8.33 8.95 7.65
N SER A 46 -9.34 8.71 6.83
CA SER A 46 -10.64 9.39 6.94
C SER A 46 -11.42 8.97 8.20
N LEU A 47 -11.16 7.78 8.73
CA LEU A 47 -11.79 7.23 9.92
C LEU A 47 -11.04 7.48 11.22
N ALA A 48 -9.75 7.78 11.18
CA ALA A 48 -8.89 7.77 12.36
C ALA A 48 -9.43 8.66 13.51
N SER A 49 -9.89 9.86 13.21
CA SER A 49 -10.43 10.78 14.23
C SER A 49 -11.85 10.39 14.70
N PRO A 50 -12.83 10.10 13.81
CA PRO A 50 -14.15 9.61 14.25
C PRO A 50 -14.05 8.33 15.07
N MET A 51 -13.32 7.33 14.63
CA MET A 51 -13.15 6.08 15.37
C MET A 51 -12.49 6.29 16.74
N ALA A 52 -11.45 7.13 16.82
CA ALA A 52 -10.80 7.44 18.10
C ALA A 52 -11.80 8.03 19.12
N GLN A 53 -12.72 8.85 18.68
CA GLN A 53 -13.73 9.48 19.54
C GLN A 53 -14.91 8.56 19.83
N GLU A 54 -15.50 7.94 18.81
CA GLU A 54 -16.76 7.19 18.91
C GLU A 54 -16.56 5.78 19.46
N THR A 55 -15.48 5.08 19.04
CA THR A 55 -15.24 3.69 19.45
C THR A 55 -14.37 3.61 20.70
N ILE A 56 -13.33 4.43 20.77
CA ILE A 56 -12.33 4.38 21.86
C ILE A 56 -12.65 5.36 22.98
N GLY A 57 -13.52 6.36 22.74
CA GLY A 57 -13.87 7.38 23.74
C GLY A 57 -12.74 8.40 23.97
N MET A 58 -11.85 8.59 23.01
CA MET A 58 -10.79 9.61 23.10
C MET A 58 -11.40 11.02 23.06
N THR A 59 -10.79 11.95 23.78
CA THR A 59 -11.17 13.37 23.67
C THR A 59 -10.86 13.91 22.28
N PRO A 60 -11.59 14.92 21.77
CA PRO A 60 -11.29 15.55 20.48
C PRO A 60 -9.85 16.03 20.35
N ALA A 61 -9.27 16.55 21.43
CA ALA A 61 -7.87 16.99 21.47
C ALA A 61 -6.89 15.82 21.31
N ALA A 62 -7.15 14.68 21.96
CA ALA A 62 -6.32 13.48 21.83
C ALA A 62 -6.44 12.88 20.43
N ALA A 63 -7.64 12.82 19.85
CA ALA A 63 -7.87 12.37 18.48
C ALA A 63 -7.17 13.28 17.45
N ALA A 64 -7.21 14.59 17.63
CA ALA A 64 -6.48 15.55 16.78
C ALA A 64 -4.96 15.36 16.88
N SER A 65 -4.45 15.12 18.11
CA SER A 65 -3.02 14.84 18.33
C SER A 65 -2.58 13.55 17.61
N LEU A 66 -3.40 12.50 17.64
CA LEU A 66 -3.15 11.26 16.89
C LEU A 66 -3.05 11.54 15.39
N VAL A 67 -3.96 12.31 14.81
CA VAL A 67 -3.93 12.69 13.41
C VAL A 67 -2.65 13.48 13.07
N GLY A 68 -2.20 14.37 13.95
CA GLY A 68 -0.93 15.08 13.79
C GLY A 68 0.29 14.14 13.74
N ILE A 69 0.32 13.12 14.60
CA ILE A 69 1.40 12.15 14.67
C ILE A 69 1.40 11.21 13.44
N ILE A 70 0.25 10.92 12.86
CA ILE A 70 0.09 10.11 11.65
C ILE A 70 1.03 10.60 10.52
N GLY A 71 1.13 11.93 10.32
CA GLY A 71 2.03 12.51 9.31
C GLY A 71 3.50 12.15 9.51
N ILE A 72 3.96 12.14 10.77
CA ILE A 72 5.34 11.78 11.13
C ILE A 72 5.60 10.30 10.83
N PHE A 73 4.68 9.42 11.22
CA PHE A 73 4.80 7.97 10.97
C PHE A 73 4.68 7.62 9.48
N ASN A 74 3.85 8.33 8.72
CA ASN A 74 3.81 8.21 7.26
C ASN A 74 5.17 8.55 6.63
N GLY A 75 5.75 9.70 6.99
CA GLY A 75 7.07 10.13 6.50
C GLY A 75 8.20 9.19 6.96
N GLY A 76 8.24 8.85 8.24
CA GLY A 76 9.21 7.90 8.81
C GLY A 76 9.10 6.52 8.18
N GLY A 77 7.89 6.04 7.93
CA GLY A 77 7.61 4.79 7.23
C GLY A 77 8.20 4.74 5.82
N ARG A 78 8.15 5.86 5.09
CA ARG A 78 8.76 5.94 3.75
C ARG A 78 10.27 5.68 3.78
N ILE A 79 10.96 6.26 4.75
CA ILE A 79 12.41 6.09 4.92
C ILE A 79 12.73 4.66 5.38
N ALA A 80 12.09 4.21 6.46
CA ALA A 80 12.36 2.90 7.04
C ALA A 80 12.09 1.76 6.07
N TRP A 81 10.92 1.75 5.44
CA TRP A 81 10.53 0.67 4.53
C TRP A 81 11.27 0.67 3.20
N SER A 82 11.65 1.84 2.64
CA SER A 82 12.51 1.88 1.46
C SER A 82 13.88 1.29 1.76
N THR A 83 14.45 1.62 2.93
CA THR A 83 15.72 1.03 3.38
C THR A 83 15.59 -0.49 3.55
N ILE A 84 14.56 -0.97 4.24
CA ILE A 84 14.29 -2.42 4.38
C ILE A 84 14.15 -3.07 3.00
N SER A 85 13.44 -2.43 2.09
CA SER A 85 13.20 -2.94 0.73
C SER A 85 14.48 -3.07 -0.10
N ASP A 86 15.48 -2.22 0.14
CA ASP A 86 16.78 -2.30 -0.53
C ASP A 86 17.56 -3.58 -0.13
N TYR A 87 17.46 -4.00 1.14
CA TYR A 87 18.12 -5.20 1.64
C TYR A 87 17.29 -6.48 1.50
N PHE A 88 16.00 -6.39 1.78
CA PHE A 88 15.10 -7.55 1.82
C PHE A 88 14.52 -7.91 0.44
N GLY A 89 14.49 -6.93 -0.47
CA GLY A 89 13.93 -7.05 -1.82
C GLY A 89 12.50 -6.52 -1.93
N ARG A 90 12.16 -5.96 -3.10
CA ARG A 90 10.89 -5.23 -3.33
C ARG A 90 9.64 -6.09 -3.10
N ALA A 91 9.58 -7.24 -3.78
CA ALA A 91 8.43 -8.14 -3.70
C ALA A 91 8.21 -8.68 -2.28
N GLN A 92 9.29 -9.06 -1.58
CA GLN A 92 9.22 -9.54 -0.19
C GLN A 92 8.71 -8.45 0.75
N THR A 93 9.14 -7.22 0.56
CA THR A 93 8.70 -6.07 1.37
C THR A 93 7.21 -5.81 1.19
N TYR A 94 6.67 -5.89 -0.04
CA TYR A 94 5.23 -5.77 -0.27
C TYR A 94 4.43 -6.91 0.38
N ILE A 95 4.93 -8.15 0.31
CA ILE A 95 4.31 -9.28 1.01
C ILE A 95 4.29 -9.01 2.53
N LEU A 96 5.39 -8.54 3.09
CA LEU A 96 5.49 -8.20 4.51
C LEU A 96 4.52 -7.08 4.90
N PHE A 97 4.41 -6.00 4.10
CA PHE A 97 3.41 -4.95 4.30
C PHE A 97 2.01 -5.52 4.46
N PHE A 98 1.62 -6.39 3.53
CA PHE A 98 0.26 -6.88 3.47
C PHE A 98 -0.04 -7.85 4.62
N ILE A 99 0.91 -8.71 5.00
CA ILE A 99 0.76 -9.58 6.18
C ILE A 99 0.60 -8.74 7.46
N ILE A 100 1.45 -7.72 7.64
CA ILE A 100 1.32 -6.81 8.80
C ILE A 100 -0.05 -6.13 8.80
N GLN A 101 -0.50 -5.65 7.65
CA GLN A 101 -1.77 -4.95 7.54
C GLN A 101 -2.98 -5.87 7.73
N ILE A 102 -2.93 -7.14 7.28
CA ILE A 102 -4.00 -8.12 7.57
C ILE A 102 -4.18 -8.24 9.08
N ILE A 103 -3.09 -8.49 9.81
CA ILE A 103 -3.13 -8.65 11.27
C ILE A 103 -3.57 -7.35 11.94
N ALA A 104 -2.97 -6.23 11.53
CA ALA A 104 -3.22 -4.92 12.15
C ALA A 104 -4.68 -4.46 11.94
N PHE A 105 -5.25 -4.59 10.75
CA PHE A 105 -6.64 -4.24 10.50
C PHE A 105 -7.62 -5.15 11.24
N TYR A 106 -7.32 -6.45 11.31
CA TYR A 106 -8.16 -7.39 12.05
C TYR A 106 -8.18 -7.09 13.56
N VAL A 107 -7.00 -6.90 14.15
CA VAL A 107 -6.89 -6.56 15.59
C VAL A 107 -7.47 -5.17 15.87
N LEU A 108 -7.32 -4.21 14.94
CA LEU A 108 -7.90 -2.88 15.05
C LEU A 108 -9.43 -2.93 15.08
N ALA A 109 -10.04 -3.85 14.33
CA ALA A 109 -11.48 -4.04 14.27
C ALA A 109 -12.09 -4.52 15.61
N GLU A 110 -11.30 -5.25 16.42
CA GLU A 110 -11.74 -5.88 17.66
C GLU A 110 -11.29 -5.12 18.93
N THR A 111 -10.37 -4.16 18.79
CA THR A 111 -9.76 -3.52 19.97
C THR A 111 -10.61 -2.39 20.54
N ASN A 112 -10.73 -2.37 21.87
CA ASN A 112 -11.29 -1.25 22.63
C ASN A 112 -10.22 -0.53 23.48
N ASN A 113 -8.94 -0.94 23.36
CA ASN A 113 -7.85 -0.35 24.12
C ASN A 113 -7.22 0.81 23.34
N ALA A 114 -7.19 2.01 23.95
CA ALA A 114 -6.71 3.23 23.31
C ALA A 114 -5.24 3.15 22.86
N LEU A 115 -4.36 2.52 23.63
CA LEU A 115 -2.96 2.39 23.26
C LEU A 115 -2.79 1.44 22.06
N THR A 116 -3.44 0.27 22.10
CA THR A 116 -3.44 -0.70 21.00
C THR A 116 -3.98 -0.07 19.72
N PHE A 117 -5.07 0.66 19.81
CA PHE A 117 -5.67 1.39 18.69
C PHE A 117 -4.67 2.36 18.04
N GLN A 118 -4.02 3.22 18.84
CA GLN A 118 -3.05 4.19 18.34
C GLN A 118 -1.85 3.50 17.68
N VAL A 119 -1.26 2.49 18.34
CA VAL A 119 -0.10 1.76 17.82
C VAL A 119 -0.43 1.08 16.49
N LEU A 120 -1.60 0.46 16.36
CA LEU A 120 -2.00 -0.23 15.13
C LEU A 120 -2.25 0.75 13.98
N ILE A 121 -2.93 1.88 14.23
CA ILE A 121 -3.10 2.92 13.21
C ILE A 121 -1.72 3.41 12.73
N LEU A 122 -0.82 3.75 13.64
CA LEU A 122 0.51 4.23 13.28
C LEU A 122 1.32 3.19 12.51
N LEU A 123 1.23 1.91 12.88
CA LEU A 123 1.87 0.81 12.17
C LEU A 123 1.34 0.67 10.73
N ILE A 124 0.02 0.68 10.54
CA ILE A 124 -0.62 0.63 9.22
C ILE A 124 -0.17 1.81 8.35
N ILE A 125 -0.09 3.00 8.94
CA ILE A 125 0.31 4.22 8.24
C ILE A 125 1.79 4.17 7.81
N THR A 126 2.67 3.52 8.58
CA THR A 126 4.05 3.30 8.10
C THR A 126 4.07 2.44 6.84
N CYS A 127 3.27 1.36 6.79
CA CYS A 127 3.16 0.49 5.61
C CYS A 127 2.53 1.22 4.42
N TYR A 128 1.53 2.07 4.67
CA TYR A 128 0.95 2.95 3.64
C TYR A 128 2.01 3.87 3.01
N GLY A 129 2.77 4.58 3.84
CA GLY A 129 3.87 5.44 3.37
C GLY A 129 4.97 4.65 2.65
N GLY A 130 5.34 3.49 3.19
CA GLY A 130 6.32 2.57 2.60
C GLY A 130 5.92 2.08 1.22
N GLY A 131 4.64 1.78 1.00
CA GLY A 131 4.10 1.38 -0.30
C GLY A 131 4.35 2.43 -1.39
N PHE A 132 4.22 3.72 -1.07
CA PHE A 132 4.57 4.81 -1.99
C PHE A 132 6.07 4.87 -2.27
N ALA A 133 6.90 4.80 -1.23
CA ALA A 133 8.35 4.97 -1.38
C ALA A 133 9.02 3.80 -2.10
N CYS A 134 8.52 2.57 -1.94
CA CYS A 134 9.07 1.38 -2.57
C CYS A 134 8.62 1.19 -4.03
N MET A 135 7.51 1.80 -4.46
CA MET A 135 6.94 1.58 -5.80
C MET A 135 7.87 2.01 -6.94
N PRO A 136 8.48 3.21 -6.94
CA PRO A 136 9.38 3.61 -8.01
C PRO A 136 10.57 2.66 -8.19
N ALA A 137 11.15 2.20 -7.07
CA ALA A 137 12.25 1.25 -7.11
C ALA A 137 11.81 -0.12 -7.65
N TYR A 138 10.62 -0.59 -7.30
CA TYR A 138 10.08 -1.83 -7.84
C TYR A 138 9.84 -1.75 -9.36
N LEU A 139 9.32 -0.61 -9.83
CA LEU A 139 9.16 -0.36 -11.27
C LEU A 139 10.50 -0.29 -11.99
N ALA A 140 11.52 0.33 -11.38
CA ALA A 140 12.87 0.38 -11.93
C ALA A 140 13.49 -1.03 -12.08
N ASP A 141 13.30 -1.89 -11.09
CA ASP A 141 13.79 -3.27 -11.11
C ASP A 141 13.12 -4.12 -12.20
N LEU A 142 11.85 -3.85 -12.53
CA LEU A 142 11.10 -4.61 -13.54
C LEU A 142 11.26 -4.05 -14.96
N TYR A 143 11.23 -2.73 -15.10
CA TYR A 143 11.12 -2.07 -16.40
C TYR A 143 12.36 -1.26 -16.80
N GLY A 144 13.33 -1.12 -15.89
CA GLY A 144 14.49 -0.25 -16.08
C GLY A 144 14.17 1.23 -15.89
N ILE A 145 15.21 2.07 -16.02
CA ILE A 145 15.14 3.49 -15.67
C ILE A 145 14.78 4.43 -16.84
N ARG A 146 14.80 3.93 -18.09
CA ARG A 146 14.67 4.76 -19.31
C ARG A 146 13.41 5.63 -19.35
N GLN A 147 12.25 5.07 -19.01
CA GLN A 147 10.97 5.78 -18.95
C GLN A 147 10.28 5.61 -17.58
N LEU A 148 11.07 5.46 -16.53
CA LEU A 148 10.58 5.21 -15.18
C LEU A 148 9.58 6.27 -14.70
N SER A 149 9.86 7.55 -14.95
CA SER A 149 8.95 8.64 -14.56
C SER A 149 7.58 8.54 -15.24
N THR A 150 7.56 8.17 -16.52
CA THR A 150 6.31 7.96 -17.26
C THR A 150 5.55 6.73 -16.77
N ILE A 151 6.25 5.62 -16.53
CA ILE A 151 5.64 4.39 -16.00
C ILE A 151 5.09 4.64 -14.60
N HIS A 152 5.85 5.32 -13.73
CA HIS A 152 5.43 5.69 -12.39
C HIS A 152 4.23 6.65 -12.41
N GLY A 153 4.23 7.67 -13.28
CA GLY A 153 3.08 8.56 -13.45
C GLY A 153 1.78 7.82 -13.81
N ARG A 154 1.89 6.75 -14.61
CA ARG A 154 0.73 5.91 -14.96
C ARG A 154 0.27 5.02 -13.79
N ILE A 155 1.19 4.51 -12.97
CA ILE A 155 0.83 3.79 -11.73
C ILE A 155 0.11 4.72 -10.75
N LEU A 156 0.45 6.00 -10.70
CA LEU A 156 -0.19 6.97 -9.81
C LEU A 156 -1.68 7.22 -10.12
N THR A 157 -2.20 6.79 -11.27
CA THR A 157 -3.65 6.77 -11.53
C THR A 157 -4.40 5.90 -10.51
N ALA A 158 -3.75 4.86 -9.97
CA ALA A 158 -4.27 4.06 -8.86
C ALA A 158 -4.48 4.91 -7.61
N TRP A 159 -3.54 5.82 -7.29
CA TRP A 159 -3.68 6.74 -6.18
C TRP A 159 -4.86 7.71 -6.36
N GLY A 160 -5.02 8.30 -7.55
CA GLY A 160 -6.15 9.17 -7.85
C GLY A 160 -7.49 8.47 -7.65
N LEU A 161 -7.64 7.23 -8.15
CA LEU A 161 -8.85 6.44 -7.97
C LEU A 161 -9.06 6.03 -6.50
N ALA A 162 -8.00 5.63 -5.80
CA ALA A 162 -8.04 5.25 -4.40
C ALA A 162 -8.50 6.40 -3.49
N GLY A 163 -8.14 7.63 -3.82
CA GLY A 163 -8.58 8.83 -3.11
C GLY A 163 -10.10 9.05 -3.12
N ILE A 164 -10.77 8.50 -4.12
CA ILE A 164 -12.25 8.51 -4.23
C ILE A 164 -12.82 7.25 -3.54
N VAL A 165 -12.32 6.08 -3.91
CA VAL A 165 -12.88 4.79 -3.49
C VAL A 165 -12.70 4.54 -1.99
N GLY A 166 -11.57 4.95 -1.39
CA GLY A 166 -11.29 4.74 0.04
C GLY A 166 -12.36 5.37 0.94
N PRO A 167 -12.54 6.70 0.90
CA PRO A 167 -13.58 7.38 1.67
C PRO A 167 -14.99 6.90 1.35
N MET A 168 -15.30 6.63 0.06
CA MET A 168 -16.61 6.13 -0.34
C MET A 168 -16.94 4.77 0.28
N LEU A 169 -16.00 3.83 0.30
CA LEU A 169 -16.21 2.53 0.95
C LEU A 169 -16.53 2.69 2.43
N VAL A 170 -15.79 3.56 3.09
CA VAL A 170 -15.98 3.84 4.51
C VAL A 170 -17.33 4.47 4.79
N SER A 171 -17.69 5.53 4.04
CA SER A 171 -19.03 6.16 4.15
C SER A 171 -20.14 5.15 3.91
N TYR A 172 -20.00 4.32 2.88
CA TYR A 172 -20.98 3.27 2.57
C TYR A 172 -21.20 2.32 3.75
N PHE A 173 -20.14 1.80 4.37
CA PHE A 173 -20.28 0.91 5.53
C PHE A 173 -20.87 1.63 6.74
N HIS A 174 -20.52 2.89 6.96
CA HIS A 174 -21.05 3.66 8.06
C HIS A 174 -22.55 3.99 7.87
N GLU A 175 -22.95 4.48 6.70
CA GLU A 175 -24.33 4.84 6.37
C GLU A 175 -25.26 3.62 6.29
N ALA A 176 -24.74 2.46 5.84
CA ALA A 176 -25.47 1.22 5.82
C ALA A 176 -25.63 0.57 7.21
N GLY A 177 -25.11 1.19 8.27
CA GLY A 177 -25.25 0.70 9.64
C GLY A 177 -24.33 -0.48 10.00
N TYR A 178 -23.37 -0.82 9.15
CA TYR A 178 -22.42 -1.92 9.41
C TYR A 178 -21.29 -1.54 10.39
N GLY A 179 -21.10 -0.24 10.67
CA GLY A 179 -20.09 0.26 11.57
C GLY A 179 -18.65 0.15 11.04
N TYR A 180 -17.70 0.65 11.84
CA TYR A 180 -16.28 0.69 11.48
C TYR A 180 -15.64 -0.70 11.43
N THR A 181 -16.04 -1.63 12.29
CA THR A 181 -15.54 -3.01 12.35
C THR A 181 -15.64 -3.70 11.01
N THR A 182 -16.80 -3.61 10.35
CA THR A 182 -17.01 -4.25 9.03
C THR A 182 -16.09 -3.66 7.96
N ALA A 183 -15.88 -2.34 7.96
CA ALA A 183 -14.96 -1.70 7.03
C ALA A 183 -13.51 -2.18 7.23
N LEU A 184 -13.06 -2.28 8.49
CA LEU A 184 -11.71 -2.74 8.82
C LEU A 184 -11.49 -4.21 8.47
N VAL A 185 -12.47 -5.08 8.72
CA VAL A 185 -12.42 -6.50 8.32
C VAL A 185 -12.39 -6.61 6.79
N CYS A 186 -13.17 -5.81 6.08
CA CYS A 186 -13.12 -5.76 4.61
C CYS A 186 -11.72 -5.36 4.12
N PHE A 187 -11.09 -4.38 4.74
CA PHE A 187 -9.72 -3.99 4.41
C PHE A 187 -8.72 -5.13 4.67
N ALA A 188 -8.84 -5.84 5.79
CA ALA A 188 -8.02 -7.02 6.06
C ALA A 188 -8.17 -8.09 4.96
N LEU A 189 -9.39 -8.38 4.50
CA LEU A 189 -9.64 -9.33 3.41
C LEU A 189 -9.06 -8.87 2.07
N LEU A 190 -9.12 -7.58 1.76
CA LEU A 190 -8.49 -7.01 0.57
C LEU A 190 -6.96 -7.18 0.61
N PHE A 191 -6.33 -7.10 1.79
CA PHE A 191 -4.91 -7.37 1.94
C PHE A 191 -4.55 -8.85 1.83
N VAL A 192 -5.46 -9.79 2.13
CA VAL A 192 -5.26 -11.21 1.81
C VAL A 192 -5.13 -11.38 0.29
N LEU A 193 -6.04 -10.78 -0.48
CA LEU A 193 -5.96 -10.79 -1.95
C LEU A 193 -4.65 -10.16 -2.45
N ASN A 194 -4.27 -9.01 -1.91
CA ASN A 194 -3.02 -8.34 -2.26
C ASN A 194 -1.78 -9.20 -1.95
N THR A 195 -1.80 -9.94 -0.85
CA THR A 195 -0.71 -10.86 -0.50
C THR A 195 -0.56 -11.96 -1.55
N ILE A 196 -1.67 -12.53 -2.01
CA ILE A 196 -1.68 -13.56 -3.06
C ILE A 196 -1.07 -12.98 -4.35
N ILE A 197 -1.52 -11.80 -4.78
CA ILE A 197 -1.00 -11.14 -5.99
C ILE A 197 0.49 -10.83 -5.84
N ALA A 198 0.94 -10.34 -4.68
CA ALA A 198 2.35 -10.05 -4.43
C ALA A 198 3.23 -11.32 -4.44
N ILE A 199 2.72 -12.45 -3.96
CA ILE A 199 3.39 -13.76 -4.04
C ILE A 199 3.51 -14.19 -5.51
N ILE A 200 2.45 -14.06 -6.30
CA ILE A 200 2.46 -14.36 -7.73
C ILE A 200 3.48 -13.48 -8.46
N LEU A 201 3.51 -12.17 -8.16
CA LEU A 201 4.52 -11.25 -8.70
C LEU A 201 5.94 -11.66 -8.32
N LYS A 202 6.17 -12.12 -7.08
CA LYS A 202 7.49 -12.59 -6.64
C LYS A 202 7.94 -13.82 -7.40
N ILE A 203 7.05 -14.77 -7.65
CA ILE A 203 7.36 -16.07 -8.29
C ILE A 203 7.52 -15.91 -9.81
N TYR A 204 6.62 -15.18 -10.44
CA TYR A 204 6.50 -15.12 -11.90
C TYR A 204 6.87 -13.77 -12.51
N GLY A 205 7.06 -12.73 -11.71
CA GLY A 205 7.31 -11.37 -12.21
C GLY A 205 8.66 -11.14 -12.87
N LYS A 206 9.64 -11.98 -12.59
CA LYS A 206 11.03 -11.86 -13.13
C LYS A 206 11.25 -12.57 -14.49
N ARG A 207 10.20 -12.91 -15.19
CA ARG A 207 10.30 -13.57 -16.53
C ARG A 207 10.13 -12.57 -17.66
#